data_31c259aeeb37e3c626a7d9988e6e653c
#
_entry.id   31c259aeeb37e3c626a7d9988e6e653c
#
_cell.length_a   1.000
_cell.length_b   1.000
_cell.length_c   1.000
_cell.angle_alpha   90.00
_cell.angle_beta   90.00
_cell.angle_gamma   90.00
#
_symmetry.space_group_name_H-M   'P 1'
#
loop_
_entity.id
_entity.type
_entity.pdbx_description
1 polymer ?
#
loop_
_entity_poly.entity_id
_entity_poly.type
_entity_poly.pdbx_seq_one_letter_code
_entity_poly.pdbx_strand_id
1 'polypeptide(L)'
;MSLTKDERLNLKNMMGEMDYQDNTDMIRRVKHSVKIRNNIRRMEDLKREHVILRQQSPEQFFNIVYTECKFLYDNYMDIFTRVMKDELDIVIMSKLLIVLKLIEDGQMDQQDGSVRIGRLLKDLYID
;
A
#
# COMPACT_ATOMS: atom_id res chain seq x y z
N MET A 1 -1.57 2.88 -17.91
CA MET A 1 -0.15 3.19 -18.06
C MET A 1 0.52 3.22 -16.69
N SER A 2 1.61 2.48 -16.53
CA SER A 2 2.33 2.47 -15.26
C SER A 2 3.02 3.80 -15.01
N LEU A 3 3.12 4.19 -13.75
CA LEU A 3 3.84 5.39 -13.35
C LEU A 3 5.35 5.18 -13.55
N THR A 4 6.08 6.27 -13.77
CA THR A 4 7.53 6.21 -13.78
C THR A 4 8.05 5.87 -12.39
N LYS A 5 9.29 5.41 -12.33
CA LYS A 5 9.92 5.07 -11.04
C LYS A 5 9.94 6.25 -10.08
N ASP A 6 10.12 7.47 -10.59
CA ASP A 6 10.16 8.68 -9.76
C ASP A 6 8.78 9.10 -9.27
N GLU A 7 7.70 8.68 -9.95
CA GLU A 7 6.35 9.03 -9.59
C GLU A 7 5.71 8.06 -8.60
N ARG A 8 6.35 6.90 -8.36
CA ARG A 8 5.84 5.93 -7.39
C ARG A 8 6.32 6.26 -5.99
N LEU A 9 5.43 6.07 -5.03
CA LEU A 9 5.76 6.24 -3.63
C LEU A 9 6.70 5.13 -3.17
N ASN A 10 7.78 5.50 -2.48
CA ASN A 10 8.65 4.53 -1.85
C ASN A 10 8.27 4.36 -0.38
N LEU A 11 7.44 3.34 -0.11
CA LEU A 11 6.96 3.10 1.25
C LEU A 11 8.08 2.71 2.21
N LYS A 12 9.13 2.07 1.71
CA LYS A 12 10.29 1.71 2.55
C LYS A 12 11.02 2.96 3.04
N ASN A 13 11.09 4.00 2.22
CA ASN A 13 11.65 5.29 2.62
C ASN A 13 10.87 5.87 3.80
N MET A 14 9.53 5.82 3.72
CA MET A 14 8.68 6.31 4.80
C MET A 14 8.85 5.50 6.09
N MET A 15 9.15 4.22 5.96
CA MET A 15 9.34 3.33 7.11
C MET A 15 10.76 3.41 7.69
N GLY A 16 11.64 4.20 7.09
CA GLY A 16 13.01 4.35 7.58
C GLY A 16 13.94 3.18 7.27
N GLU A 17 13.55 2.31 6.35
CA GLU A 17 14.35 1.14 5.96
C GLU A 17 15.44 1.48 4.94
N MET A 18 15.43 2.70 4.40
CA MET A 18 16.37 3.18 3.40
C MET A 18 16.84 4.58 3.78
N ASP A 19 17.86 5.06 3.10
CA ASP A 19 18.31 6.44 3.27
C ASP A 19 17.17 7.41 3.02
N TYR A 20 17.05 8.40 3.91
CA TYR A 20 15.96 9.35 3.84
C TYR A 20 16.04 10.20 2.58
N GLN A 21 14.94 10.24 1.85
CA GLN A 21 14.71 11.17 0.76
C GLN A 21 13.38 11.87 1.00
N ASP A 22 13.38 13.20 0.86
CA ASP A 22 12.14 13.95 1.06
C ASP A 22 11.29 13.88 -0.20
N ASN A 23 10.24 13.06 -0.15
CA ASN A 23 9.29 12.88 -1.23
C ASN A 23 7.96 13.60 -0.98
N THR A 24 7.94 14.57 -0.07
CA THR A 24 6.71 15.27 0.32
C THR A 24 5.97 15.83 -0.90
N ASP A 25 6.67 16.52 -1.79
CA ASP A 25 6.05 17.12 -2.96
C ASP A 25 5.47 16.07 -3.91
N MET A 26 6.20 14.97 -4.11
CA MET A 26 5.71 13.87 -4.94
C MET A 26 4.46 13.23 -4.32
N ILE A 27 4.48 12.98 -3.01
CA ILE A 27 3.34 12.39 -2.30
C ILE A 27 2.10 13.26 -2.50
N ARG A 28 2.25 14.58 -2.35
CA ARG A 28 1.14 15.53 -2.53
C ARG A 28 0.65 15.63 -3.98
N ARG A 29 1.56 15.42 -4.92
CA ARG A 29 1.21 15.48 -6.34
C ARG A 29 0.45 14.23 -6.79
N VAL A 30 0.91 13.04 -6.44
CA VAL A 30 0.32 11.79 -6.96
C VAL A 30 -0.89 11.32 -6.16
N LYS A 31 -0.93 11.54 -4.85
CA LYS A 31 -2.08 11.24 -3.98
C LYS A 31 -2.59 9.80 -4.12
N HIS A 32 -1.71 8.84 -3.91
CA HIS A 32 -2.02 7.43 -4.14
C HIS A 32 -2.73 6.73 -2.97
N SER A 33 -2.84 7.37 -1.79
CA SER A 33 -3.34 6.68 -0.59
C SER A 33 -4.72 6.06 -0.79
N VAL A 34 -5.65 6.82 -1.38
CA VAL A 34 -7.02 6.35 -1.58
C VAL A 34 -7.06 5.22 -2.60
N LYS A 35 -6.29 5.33 -3.69
CA LYS A 35 -6.22 4.28 -4.72
C LYS A 35 -5.66 2.98 -4.15
N ILE A 36 -4.59 3.07 -3.36
CA ILE A 36 -4.00 1.88 -2.71
C ILE A 36 -5.03 1.25 -1.79
N ARG A 37 -5.66 2.05 -0.93
CA ARG A 37 -6.67 1.56 0.02
C ARG A 37 -7.82 0.87 -0.69
N ASN A 38 -8.37 1.51 -1.71
CA ASN A 38 -9.53 0.97 -2.44
C ASN A 38 -9.18 -0.34 -3.14
N ASN A 39 -7.99 -0.44 -3.73
CA ASN A 39 -7.53 -1.67 -4.35
C ASN A 39 -7.35 -2.80 -3.34
N ILE A 40 -6.76 -2.51 -2.18
CA ILE A 40 -6.60 -3.53 -1.13
C ILE A 40 -7.97 -4.02 -0.66
N ARG A 41 -8.91 -3.10 -0.42
CA ARG A 41 -10.28 -3.47 -0.02
C ARG A 41 -10.95 -4.33 -1.06
N ARG A 42 -10.81 -3.96 -2.35
CA ARG A 42 -11.41 -4.75 -3.42
C ARG A 42 -10.79 -6.14 -3.52
N MET A 43 -9.48 -6.26 -3.36
CA MET A 43 -8.82 -7.57 -3.34
C MET A 43 -9.35 -8.44 -2.20
N GLU A 44 -9.50 -7.88 -1.01
CA GLU A 44 -10.04 -8.61 0.13
C GLU A 44 -11.48 -9.05 -0.11
N ASP A 45 -12.30 -8.18 -0.73
CA ASP A 45 -13.66 -8.54 -1.11
C ASP A 45 -13.68 -9.67 -2.13
N LEU A 46 -12.83 -9.62 -3.15
CA LEU A 46 -12.75 -10.65 -4.18
C LEU A 46 -12.32 -12.00 -3.59
N LYS A 47 -11.42 -11.98 -2.61
CA LYS A 47 -11.00 -13.22 -1.92
C LYS A 47 -12.19 -13.86 -1.19
N ARG A 48 -13.08 -13.07 -0.61
CA ARG A 48 -14.30 -13.57 0.05
C ARG A 48 -15.35 -14.03 -0.96
N GLU A 49 -15.52 -13.28 -2.04
CA GLU A 49 -16.53 -13.59 -3.08
C GLU A 49 -16.18 -14.85 -3.86
N HIS A 50 -14.90 -15.14 -4.04
CA HIS A 50 -14.41 -16.20 -4.91
C HIS A 50 -13.55 -17.24 -4.18
N VAL A 51 -13.94 -17.60 -2.96
CA VAL A 51 -13.19 -18.56 -2.14
C VAL A 51 -12.94 -19.88 -2.89
N ILE A 52 -14.01 -20.41 -3.51
CA ILE A 52 -13.93 -21.69 -4.21
C ILE A 52 -13.05 -21.58 -5.46
N LEU A 53 -13.27 -20.53 -6.25
CA LEU A 53 -12.49 -20.31 -7.47
C LEU A 53 -11.01 -20.14 -7.15
N ARG A 54 -10.68 -19.43 -6.08
CA ARG A 54 -9.29 -19.22 -5.66
C ARG A 54 -8.59 -20.54 -5.37
N GLN A 55 -9.31 -21.52 -4.77
CA GLN A 55 -8.78 -22.83 -4.47
C GLN A 55 -8.68 -23.71 -5.70
N GLN A 56 -9.71 -23.72 -6.54
CA GLN A 56 -9.80 -24.62 -7.69
C GLN A 56 -9.02 -24.13 -8.90
N SER A 57 -8.97 -22.82 -9.11
CA SER A 57 -8.26 -22.23 -10.24
C SER A 57 -7.62 -20.91 -9.84
N PRO A 58 -6.45 -20.98 -9.17
CA PRO A 58 -5.74 -19.76 -8.77
C PRO A 58 -5.44 -18.81 -9.94
N GLU A 59 -5.23 -19.36 -11.14
CA GLU A 59 -4.95 -18.56 -12.33
C GLU A 59 -6.15 -17.73 -12.75
N GLN A 60 -7.35 -18.33 -12.77
CA GLN A 60 -8.57 -17.60 -13.09
C GLN A 60 -8.87 -16.55 -12.03
N PHE A 61 -8.67 -16.90 -10.76
CA PHE A 61 -8.82 -15.94 -9.67
C PHE A 61 -7.87 -14.76 -9.83
N PHE A 62 -6.60 -15.04 -10.14
CA PHE A 62 -5.61 -13.98 -10.39
C PHE A 62 -6.07 -13.03 -11.49
N ASN A 63 -6.61 -13.57 -12.58
CA ASN A 63 -7.05 -12.74 -13.70
C ASN A 63 -8.18 -11.79 -13.30
N ILE A 64 -9.11 -12.25 -12.44
CA ILE A 64 -10.18 -11.39 -11.93
C ILE A 64 -9.59 -10.27 -11.08
N VAL A 65 -8.71 -10.60 -10.16
CA VAL A 65 -8.09 -9.61 -9.26
C VAL A 65 -7.26 -8.62 -10.06
N TYR A 66 -6.45 -9.10 -10.99
CA TYR A 66 -5.62 -8.25 -11.83
C TYR A 66 -6.47 -7.25 -12.62
N THR A 67 -7.58 -7.71 -13.19
CA THR A 67 -8.45 -6.85 -13.98
C THR A 67 -9.04 -5.71 -13.14
N GLU A 68 -9.45 -5.99 -11.92
CA GLU A 68 -10.10 -4.99 -11.07
C GLU A 68 -9.11 -4.14 -10.25
N CYS A 69 -7.93 -4.67 -9.97
CA CYS A 69 -6.95 -4.02 -9.11
C CYS A 69 -5.63 -3.77 -9.85
N LYS A 70 -5.72 -3.47 -11.12
CA LYS A 70 -4.56 -3.27 -11.98
C LYS A 70 -3.63 -2.17 -11.49
N PHE A 71 -4.18 -1.08 -10.96
CA PHE A 71 -3.37 0.01 -10.43
C PHE A 71 -2.37 -0.48 -9.38
N LEU A 72 -2.84 -1.30 -8.44
CA LEU A 72 -1.99 -1.82 -7.38
C LEU A 72 -0.93 -2.77 -7.95
N TYR A 73 -1.33 -3.65 -8.86
CA TYR A 73 -0.39 -4.57 -9.51
C TYR A 73 0.71 -3.83 -10.26
N ASP A 74 0.33 -2.83 -11.06
CA ASP A 74 1.27 -2.14 -11.94
C ASP A 74 2.23 -1.23 -11.18
N ASN A 75 1.81 -0.69 -10.04
CA ASN A 75 2.57 0.36 -9.34
C ASN A 75 3.10 -0.06 -7.98
N TYR A 76 2.48 -1.03 -7.32
CA TYR A 76 2.86 -1.49 -5.98
C TYR A 76 2.74 -3.00 -5.89
N MET A 77 3.53 -3.69 -6.72
CA MET A 77 3.46 -5.15 -6.83
C MET A 77 3.74 -5.85 -5.49
N ASP A 78 4.62 -5.28 -4.66
CA ASP A 78 4.91 -5.85 -3.35
C ASP A 78 3.65 -5.96 -2.49
N ILE A 79 2.86 -4.88 -2.46
CA ILE A 79 1.61 -4.86 -1.71
C ILE A 79 0.62 -5.84 -2.32
N PHE A 80 0.47 -5.82 -3.65
CA PHE A 80 -0.41 -6.73 -4.37
C PHE A 80 -0.09 -8.19 -4.04
N THR A 81 1.19 -8.55 -4.11
CA THR A 81 1.64 -9.91 -3.84
C THR A 81 1.34 -10.34 -2.40
N ARG A 82 1.59 -9.44 -1.43
CA ARG A 82 1.33 -9.74 -0.02
C ARG A 82 -0.17 -9.92 0.25
N VAL A 83 -1.02 -9.12 -0.37
CA VAL A 83 -2.48 -9.29 -0.26
C VAL A 83 -2.89 -10.64 -0.84
N MET A 84 -2.37 -11.00 -2.02
CA MET A 84 -2.69 -12.27 -2.65
C MET A 84 -2.28 -13.48 -1.82
N LYS A 85 -1.18 -13.36 -1.07
CA LYS A 85 -0.64 -14.46 -0.23
C LYS A 85 -1.15 -14.42 1.20
N ASP A 86 -2.04 -13.51 1.55
CA ASP A 86 -2.52 -13.32 2.92
C ASP A 86 -1.39 -12.96 3.90
N GLU A 87 -0.37 -12.27 3.41
CA GLU A 87 0.83 -11.89 4.19
C GLU A 87 0.86 -10.40 4.55
N LEU A 88 -0.14 -9.61 4.15
CA LEU A 88 -0.17 -8.19 4.46
C LEU A 88 -0.72 -7.96 5.87
N ASP A 89 0.01 -7.17 6.66
CA ASP A 89 -0.50 -6.72 7.96
C ASP A 89 -1.45 -5.54 7.70
N ILE A 90 -2.75 -5.82 7.77
CA ILE A 90 -3.80 -4.83 7.47
C ILE A 90 -3.78 -3.68 8.47
N VAL A 91 -3.49 -3.96 9.74
CA VAL A 91 -3.46 -2.92 10.77
C VAL A 91 -2.34 -1.92 10.48
N ILE A 92 -1.14 -2.42 10.23
CA ILE A 92 0.01 -1.56 9.91
C ILE A 92 -0.27 -0.79 8.62
N MET A 93 -0.77 -1.48 7.59
CA MET A 93 -1.05 -0.83 6.30
C MET A 93 -2.10 0.27 6.44
N SER A 94 -3.16 0.04 7.22
CA SER A 94 -4.19 1.04 7.46
C SER A 94 -3.62 2.29 8.10
N LYS A 95 -2.74 2.13 9.08
CA LYS A 95 -2.12 3.27 9.77
C LYS A 95 -1.14 4.00 8.86
N LEU A 96 -0.38 3.25 8.06
CA LEU A 96 0.52 3.83 7.06
C LEU A 96 -0.25 4.69 6.07
N LEU A 97 -1.40 4.20 5.58
CA LEU A 97 -2.23 4.93 4.63
C LEU A 97 -2.85 6.18 5.26
N ILE A 98 -3.21 6.14 6.55
CA ILE A 98 -3.71 7.33 7.25
C ILE A 98 -2.62 8.41 7.29
N VAL A 99 -1.39 8.04 7.65
CA VAL A 99 -0.27 8.99 7.67
C VAL A 99 -0.01 9.53 6.27
N LEU A 100 -0.02 8.67 5.26
CA LEU A 100 0.18 9.08 3.88
C LEU A 100 -0.88 10.11 3.47
N LYS A 101 -2.14 9.88 3.83
CA LYS A 101 -3.24 10.79 3.54
C LYS A 101 -3.02 12.16 4.21
N LEU A 102 -2.55 12.17 5.44
CA LEU A 102 -2.26 13.43 6.15
C LEU A 102 -1.16 14.23 5.44
N ILE A 103 -0.15 13.54 4.90
CA ILE A 103 0.90 14.21 4.12
C ILE A 103 0.29 14.78 2.84
N GLU A 104 -0.53 14.00 2.13
CA GLU A 104 -1.21 14.44 0.91
C GLU A 104 -2.04 15.69 1.13
N ASP A 105 -2.70 15.76 2.27
CA ASP A 105 -3.59 16.88 2.61
C ASP A 105 -2.86 18.09 3.20
N GLY A 106 -1.53 18.01 3.29
CA GLY A 106 -0.71 19.14 3.75
C GLY A 106 -0.66 19.29 5.27
N GLN A 107 -1.12 18.29 6.03
CA GLN A 107 -1.16 18.38 7.49
C GLN A 107 0.15 17.99 8.17
N MET A 108 1.03 17.33 7.44
CA MET A 108 2.39 17.02 7.89
C MET A 108 3.27 16.80 6.66
N ASP A 109 4.60 16.83 6.83
CA ASP A 109 5.52 16.44 5.77
C ASP A 109 5.94 14.98 5.94
N GLN A 110 6.76 14.49 5.02
CA GLN A 110 7.21 13.08 5.05
C GLN A 110 8.05 12.78 6.30
N GLN A 111 8.86 13.72 6.76
CA GLN A 111 9.70 13.50 7.95
C GLN A 111 8.83 13.26 9.18
N ASP A 112 7.82 14.09 9.39
CA ASP A 112 6.89 13.91 10.50
C ASP A 112 6.13 12.60 10.39
N GLY A 113 5.69 12.26 9.17
CA GLY A 113 5.03 11.01 8.89
C GLY A 113 5.90 9.80 9.20
N SER A 114 7.17 9.84 8.80
CA SER A 114 8.12 8.76 9.05
C SER A 114 8.37 8.56 10.55
N VAL A 115 8.44 9.64 11.32
CA VAL A 115 8.58 9.56 12.79
C VAL A 115 7.37 8.88 13.40
N ARG A 116 6.15 9.25 12.97
CA ARG A 116 4.93 8.63 13.48
C ARG A 116 4.86 7.14 13.15
N ILE A 117 5.20 6.78 11.92
CA ILE A 117 5.22 5.38 11.50
C ILE A 117 6.26 4.59 12.30
N GLY A 118 7.44 5.17 12.52
CA GLY A 118 8.48 4.53 13.31
C GLY A 118 8.03 4.26 14.74
N ARG A 119 7.36 5.21 15.38
CA ARG A 119 6.80 5.03 16.72
C ARG A 119 5.75 3.93 16.74
N LEU A 120 4.88 3.93 15.75
CA LEU A 120 3.83 2.93 15.63
C LEU A 120 4.40 1.52 15.52
N LEU A 121 5.40 1.33 14.66
CA LEU A 121 6.04 0.04 14.49
C LEU A 121 6.74 -0.40 15.77
N LYS A 122 7.37 0.53 16.47
CA LYS A 122 8.01 0.24 17.75
C LYS A 122 6.99 -0.24 18.78
N ASP A 123 5.84 0.46 18.88
CA ASP A 123 4.81 0.10 19.85
C ASP A 123 4.17 -1.25 19.56
N LEU A 124 4.12 -1.65 18.28
CA LEU A 124 3.50 -2.92 17.87
C LEU A 124 4.45 -4.12 17.94
N TYR A 125 5.75 -3.92 17.75
CA TYR A 125 6.70 -5.02 17.58
C TYR A 125 7.82 -5.06 18.59
N ILE A 126 8.00 -4.02 19.40
CA ILE A 126 9.06 -3.97 20.40
C ILE A 126 8.41 -3.82 21.77
N ASP A 127 8.55 -4.84 22.57
CA ASP A 127 8.07 -4.81 23.95
C ASP A 127 8.94 -3.93 24.83
#